data_7ae5a08b635ac59fdf2d23b7c56f4659
#
_entry.id   7ae5a08b635ac59fdf2d23b7c56f4659
#
_cell.length_a   1.000
_cell.length_b   1.000
_cell.length_c   1.000
_cell.angle_alpha   90.00
_cell.angle_beta   90.00
_cell.angle_gamma   90.00
#
_symmetry.space_group_name_H-M   'P 1'
#
loop_
_entity.id
_entity.type
_entity.pdbx_description
1 polymer ?
#
loop_
_entity_poly.entity_id
_entity_poly.type
_entity_poly.pdbx_seq_one_letter_code
_entity_poly.pdbx_strand_id
1 'polypeptide(L)'
;MRRIPLMLAATLLAGCGGVTSPGGGGHPVGDVLVGNIFFRSAHNGTTNPAVDTIAAGDSITWAWNAAGSHSIQSTGLVPEIFRNSVVMSGASDSYTITFRNPGTYTYQCSVHGAAMTGRIVVQ
;
A
#
# COMPACT_ATOMS: atom_id res chain seq x y z
N MET A 1 43.76 18.35 55.55
CA MET A 1 43.69 18.52 54.07
C MET A 1 42.88 17.37 53.49
N ARG A 2 41.63 17.63 53.14
CA ARG A 2 40.76 16.62 52.50
C ARG A 2 40.59 17.02 51.05
N ARG A 3 41.03 16.13 50.15
CA ARG A 3 40.82 16.29 48.70
C ARG A 3 39.50 15.60 48.32
N ILE A 4 38.59 16.39 47.76
CA ILE A 4 37.32 15.94 47.24
C ILE A 4 37.55 15.53 45.79
N PRO A 5 37.22 14.34 45.32
CA PRO A 5 37.27 14.01 43.91
C PRO A 5 36.04 14.59 43.19
N LEU A 6 36.32 15.33 42.13
CA LEU A 6 35.34 15.88 41.20
C LEU A 6 34.78 14.72 40.37
N MET A 7 33.51 14.40 40.59
CA MET A 7 32.80 13.46 39.69
C MET A 7 32.39 14.17 38.40
N LEU A 8 32.98 13.74 37.31
CA LEU A 8 32.63 14.17 35.96
C LEU A 8 31.40 13.37 35.52
N ALA A 9 30.24 13.99 35.53
CA ALA A 9 29.02 13.40 34.98
C ALA A 9 29.06 13.48 33.44
N ALA A 10 29.23 12.33 32.82
CA ALA A 10 29.09 12.23 31.37
C ALA A 10 27.60 12.13 31.00
N THR A 11 27.06 13.21 30.48
CA THR A 11 25.73 13.22 29.86
C THR A 11 25.81 12.57 28.50
N LEU A 12 25.29 11.35 28.38
CA LEU A 12 25.02 10.76 27.09
C LEU A 12 23.81 11.45 26.44
N LEU A 13 24.03 12.26 25.44
CA LEU A 13 22.98 12.67 24.51
C LEU A 13 22.63 11.48 23.62
N ALA A 14 21.48 10.83 23.91
CA ALA A 14 20.85 9.95 22.98
C ALA A 14 20.28 10.79 21.84
N GLY A 15 21.02 10.87 20.73
CA GLY A 15 20.53 11.45 19.49
C GLY A 15 19.46 10.53 18.91
N CYS A 16 18.20 10.92 18.98
CA CYS A 16 17.16 10.37 18.13
C CYS A 16 17.48 10.76 16.69
N GLY A 17 18.13 9.87 15.96
CA GLY A 17 18.27 9.98 14.53
C GLY A 17 16.90 9.86 13.89
N GLY A 18 16.24 11.01 13.60
CA GLY A 18 15.06 11.02 12.75
C GLY A 18 15.47 10.54 11.36
N VAL A 19 14.94 9.41 10.92
CA VAL A 19 15.01 8.99 9.52
C VAL A 19 14.14 9.96 8.72
N THR A 20 14.74 10.99 8.20
CA THR A 20 14.12 11.82 7.17
C THR A 20 14.17 11.03 5.87
N SER A 21 13.04 10.47 5.45
CA SER A 21 12.91 9.94 4.10
C SER A 21 13.18 11.08 3.11
N PRO A 22 14.09 10.91 2.14
CA PRO A 22 14.30 11.93 1.13
C PRO A 22 13.00 12.09 0.34
N GLY A 23 12.40 13.27 0.41
CA GLY A 23 11.28 13.67 -0.42
C GLY A 23 11.74 13.82 -1.86
N GLY A 24 11.82 12.72 -2.58
CA GLY A 24 11.82 12.71 -4.02
C GLY A 24 10.38 12.67 -4.49
N GLY A 25 10.01 13.28 -5.61
CA GLY A 25 8.71 13.12 -6.27
C GLY A 25 8.50 11.68 -6.68
N GLY A 26 8.38 10.79 -5.70
CA GLY A 26 8.11 9.37 -5.88
C GLY A 26 6.66 9.13 -6.19
N HIS A 27 6.39 8.07 -6.95
CA HIS A 27 5.06 7.53 -7.07
C HIS A 27 4.51 7.20 -5.70
N PRO A 28 3.18 7.30 -5.49
CA PRO A 28 2.60 6.93 -4.20
C PRO A 28 3.02 5.53 -3.81
N VAL A 29 3.44 5.38 -2.56
CA VAL A 29 3.72 4.06 -1.99
C VAL A 29 2.39 3.40 -1.71
N GLY A 30 2.10 2.31 -2.40
CA GLY A 30 0.87 1.55 -2.24
C GLY A 30 1.14 0.08 -1.97
N ASP A 31 0.11 -0.61 -1.52
CA ASP A 31 0.15 -2.04 -1.28
C ASP A 31 0.11 -2.83 -2.59
N VAL A 32 -0.58 -2.27 -3.58
CA VAL A 32 -0.69 -2.83 -4.93
C VAL A 32 -0.25 -1.79 -5.95
N LEU A 33 0.72 -2.14 -6.76
CA LEU A 33 1.17 -1.33 -7.88
C LEU A 33 0.24 -1.53 -9.08
N VAL A 34 -0.22 -0.41 -9.66
CA VAL A 34 -1.02 -0.37 -10.87
C VAL A 34 -0.11 0.04 -12.02
N GLY A 35 0.30 -0.91 -12.83
CA GLY A 35 1.15 -0.66 -13.98
C GLY A 35 0.41 -0.87 -15.30
N ASN A 36 1.14 -0.75 -16.40
CA ASN A 36 0.53 -0.92 -17.71
C ASN A 36 0.23 -2.39 -17.97
N ILE A 37 -1.03 -2.71 -17.81
CA ILE A 37 -1.75 -3.98 -17.88
C ILE A 37 -1.29 -4.99 -16.79
N PHE A 38 -1.06 -4.49 -15.57
CA PHE A 38 -0.90 -5.40 -14.42
C PHE A 38 -1.28 -4.75 -13.08
N PHE A 39 -1.78 -5.57 -12.16
CA PHE A 39 -1.70 -5.33 -10.73
C PHE A 39 -0.59 -6.19 -10.15
N ARG A 40 0.23 -5.63 -9.27
CA ARG A 40 1.30 -6.34 -8.58
C ARG A 40 1.29 -6.02 -7.10
N SER A 41 1.27 -7.05 -6.27
CA SER A 41 1.48 -6.86 -4.83
C SER A 41 2.88 -6.29 -4.56
N ALA A 42 2.96 -5.20 -3.82
CA ALA A 42 4.22 -4.63 -3.36
C ALA A 42 4.85 -5.47 -2.23
N HIS A 43 4.05 -6.30 -1.55
CA HIS A 43 4.49 -7.11 -0.42
C HIS A 43 5.14 -8.44 -0.86
N ASN A 44 4.62 -9.07 -1.90
CA ASN A 44 5.04 -10.42 -2.30
C ASN A 44 5.30 -10.60 -3.80
N GLY A 45 5.07 -9.58 -4.61
CA GLY A 45 5.35 -9.58 -6.04
C GLY A 45 4.37 -10.37 -6.91
N THR A 46 3.33 -10.97 -6.35
CA THR A 46 2.29 -11.66 -7.16
C THR A 46 1.65 -10.70 -8.16
N THR A 47 1.42 -11.17 -9.37
CA THR A 47 0.97 -10.33 -10.49
C THR A 47 -0.10 -11.05 -11.30
N ASN A 48 -1.19 -10.37 -11.59
CA ASN A 48 -2.32 -10.83 -12.41
C ASN A 48 -2.72 -12.31 -12.18
N PRO A 49 -3.16 -12.67 -10.97
CA PRO A 49 -3.64 -11.77 -9.93
C PRO A 49 -2.56 -11.28 -8.96
N ALA A 50 -2.61 -10.02 -8.57
CA ALA A 50 -1.99 -9.58 -7.33
C ALA A 50 -2.77 -10.17 -6.15
N VAL A 51 -2.08 -10.73 -5.17
CA VAL A 51 -2.70 -11.38 -4.00
C VAL A 51 -2.13 -10.78 -2.73
N ASP A 52 -2.96 -10.11 -1.96
CA ASP A 52 -2.58 -9.53 -0.68
C ASP A 52 -3.47 -10.08 0.43
N THR A 53 -2.88 -10.34 1.59
CA THR A 53 -3.59 -10.79 2.80
C THR A 53 -3.43 -9.74 3.89
N ILE A 54 -4.56 -9.32 4.46
CA ILE A 54 -4.63 -8.30 5.50
C ILE A 54 -5.55 -8.72 6.64
N ALA A 55 -5.43 -8.06 7.79
CA ALA A 55 -6.38 -8.21 8.88
C ALA A 55 -7.65 -7.39 8.63
N ALA A 56 -8.79 -7.85 9.17
CA ALA A 56 -10.01 -7.07 9.16
C ALA A 56 -9.81 -5.72 9.87
N GLY A 57 -10.21 -4.63 9.23
CA GLY A 57 -9.98 -3.26 9.66
C GLY A 57 -8.83 -2.56 8.95
N ASP A 58 -7.97 -3.31 8.27
CA ASP A 58 -6.86 -2.75 7.49
C ASP A 58 -7.33 -2.20 6.14
N SER A 59 -6.47 -1.40 5.53
CA SER A 59 -6.70 -0.78 4.22
C SER A 59 -5.72 -1.30 3.18
N ILE A 60 -6.17 -1.32 1.92
CA ILE A 60 -5.32 -1.50 0.75
C ILE A 60 -5.31 -0.21 -0.06
N THR A 61 -4.13 0.20 -0.46
CA THR A 61 -3.91 1.30 -1.39
C THR A 61 -3.35 0.79 -2.70
N TRP A 62 -4.08 1.01 -3.79
CA TRP A 62 -3.59 0.85 -5.15
C TRP A 62 -2.92 2.14 -5.58
N ALA A 63 -1.68 2.04 -6.06
CA ALA A 63 -0.89 3.19 -6.49
C ALA A 63 -0.44 3.03 -7.95
N TRP A 64 -0.78 4.01 -8.78
CA TRP A 64 -0.34 4.05 -10.18
C TRP A 64 1.14 4.40 -10.25
N ASN A 65 1.94 3.53 -10.83
CA ASN A 65 3.38 3.74 -11.04
C ASN A 65 3.76 3.99 -12.50
N ALA A 66 2.78 4.03 -13.38
CA ALA A 66 2.94 4.36 -14.78
C ALA A 66 1.67 5.05 -15.30
N ALA A 67 1.81 5.87 -16.32
CA ALA A 67 0.66 6.43 -17.03
C ALA A 67 -0.10 5.30 -17.77
N GLY A 68 -1.40 5.41 -17.81
CA GLY A 68 -2.29 4.45 -18.45
C GLY A 68 -3.65 4.43 -17.78
N SER A 69 -4.70 4.24 -18.56
CA SER A 69 -6.08 4.27 -18.07
C SER A 69 -6.43 2.94 -17.38
N HIS A 70 -6.57 2.97 -16.07
CA HIS A 70 -6.92 1.82 -15.25
C HIS A 70 -7.96 2.18 -14.19
N SER A 71 -8.66 1.19 -13.69
CA SER A 71 -9.58 1.31 -12.55
C SER A 71 -9.48 0.09 -11.65
N ILE A 72 -10.04 0.20 -10.47
CA ILE A 72 -10.22 -0.91 -9.54
C ILE A 72 -11.71 -1.23 -9.51
N GLN A 73 -12.09 -2.34 -10.08
CA GLN A 73 -13.48 -2.80 -10.15
C GLN A 73 -13.64 -4.10 -9.37
N SER A 74 -14.45 -4.08 -8.31
CA SER A 74 -14.84 -5.29 -7.59
C SER A 74 -15.59 -6.25 -8.51
N THR A 75 -15.20 -7.53 -8.48
CA THR A 75 -15.86 -8.62 -9.22
C THR A 75 -16.49 -9.67 -8.32
N GLY A 76 -16.39 -9.47 -6.99
CA GLY A 76 -17.00 -10.35 -6.00
C GLY A 76 -18.53 -10.22 -5.97
N LEU A 77 -19.14 -11.19 -5.29
CA LEU A 77 -20.55 -11.16 -4.94
C LEU A 77 -20.70 -10.68 -3.49
N VAL A 78 -21.87 -10.15 -3.13
CA VAL A 78 -22.19 -9.79 -1.76
C VAL A 78 -22.01 -11.00 -0.83
N PRO A 79 -21.30 -10.89 0.32
CA PRO A 79 -20.78 -9.65 0.94
C PRO A 79 -19.35 -9.23 0.50
N GLU A 80 -18.64 -10.04 -0.31
CA GLU A 80 -17.25 -9.76 -0.72
C GLU A 80 -17.19 -8.79 -1.90
N ILE A 81 -17.74 -7.60 -1.70
CA ILE A 81 -17.76 -6.51 -2.68
C ILE A 81 -17.28 -5.21 -2.03
N PHE A 82 -16.61 -4.37 -2.79
CA PHE A 82 -16.20 -3.04 -2.36
C PHE A 82 -16.50 -1.99 -3.44
N ARG A 83 -16.43 -0.71 -3.07
CA ARG A 83 -16.70 0.40 -3.99
C ARG A 83 -15.64 0.46 -5.09
N ASN A 84 -16.08 0.53 -6.34
CA ASN A 84 -15.20 0.71 -7.49
C ASN A 84 -14.57 2.11 -7.52
N SER A 85 -13.36 2.19 -8.05
CA SER A 85 -12.77 3.48 -8.42
C SER A 85 -13.37 4.00 -9.73
N VAL A 86 -13.14 5.29 -10.00
CA VAL A 86 -13.23 5.81 -11.37
C VAL A 86 -12.02 5.35 -12.18
N VAL A 87 -12.06 5.51 -13.50
CA VAL A 87 -10.88 5.33 -14.35
C VAL A 87 -9.91 6.48 -14.08
N MET A 88 -8.68 6.15 -13.80
CA MET A 88 -7.59 7.09 -13.52
C MET A 88 -6.41 6.80 -14.46
N SER A 89 -5.65 7.82 -14.82
CA SER A 89 -4.55 7.70 -15.78
C SER A 89 -3.27 8.41 -15.40
N GLY A 90 -3.25 9.08 -14.26
CA GLY A 90 -2.07 9.77 -13.75
C GLY A 90 -1.07 8.82 -13.09
N ALA A 91 0.22 8.95 -13.42
CA ALA A 91 1.28 8.11 -12.84
C ALA A 91 1.48 8.29 -11.30
N SER A 92 0.74 9.20 -10.68
CA SER A 92 0.76 9.44 -9.23
C SER A 92 -0.63 9.28 -8.60
N ASP A 93 -1.58 8.71 -9.33
CA ASP A 93 -2.91 8.45 -8.80
C ASP A 93 -2.89 7.32 -7.78
N SER A 94 -3.84 7.35 -6.87
CA SER A 94 -4.03 6.29 -5.89
C SER A 94 -5.50 6.11 -5.52
N TYR A 95 -5.83 4.91 -5.04
CA TYR A 95 -7.15 4.55 -4.56
C TYR A 95 -7.03 3.67 -3.32
N THR A 96 -7.76 3.99 -2.26
CA THR A 96 -7.67 3.27 -0.98
C THR A 96 -9.05 2.78 -0.53
N ILE A 97 -9.09 1.53 -0.08
CA ILE A 97 -10.28 0.90 0.53
C ILE A 97 -9.88 0.28 1.88
N THR A 98 -10.72 0.47 2.89
CA THR A 98 -10.65 -0.21 4.18
C THR A 98 -11.58 -1.42 4.16
N PHE A 99 -11.05 -2.61 4.50
CA PHE A 99 -11.78 -3.87 4.52
C PHE A 99 -12.11 -4.25 5.96
N ARG A 100 -13.38 -4.19 6.34
CA ARG A 100 -13.84 -4.40 7.72
C ARG A 100 -14.25 -5.83 8.03
N ASN A 101 -14.63 -6.59 7.02
CA ASN A 101 -15.15 -7.94 7.18
C ASN A 101 -14.20 -8.97 6.56
N PRO A 102 -13.93 -10.11 7.24
CA PRO A 102 -13.21 -11.21 6.64
C PRO A 102 -13.87 -11.71 5.36
N GLY A 103 -13.06 -12.17 4.41
CA GLY A 103 -13.52 -12.69 3.13
C GLY A 103 -12.46 -12.55 2.04
N THR A 104 -12.78 -12.99 0.83
CA THR A 104 -11.92 -12.86 -0.34
C THR A 104 -12.55 -11.91 -1.35
N TYR A 105 -11.91 -10.77 -1.54
CA TYR A 105 -12.40 -9.69 -2.38
C TYR A 105 -11.64 -9.69 -3.71
N THR A 106 -12.29 -10.12 -4.77
CA THR A 106 -11.71 -10.15 -6.12
C THR A 106 -11.96 -8.85 -6.86
N TYR A 107 -11.03 -8.48 -7.73
CA TYR A 107 -11.13 -7.27 -8.52
C TYR A 107 -10.42 -7.41 -9.87
N GLN A 108 -10.77 -6.52 -10.80
CA GLN A 108 -10.14 -6.38 -12.10
C GLN A 108 -10.08 -4.92 -12.52
N CYS A 109 -9.32 -4.62 -13.55
CA CYS A 109 -9.41 -3.34 -14.24
C CYS A 109 -10.62 -3.34 -15.20
N SER A 110 -11.48 -2.33 -15.13
CA SER A 110 -12.64 -2.25 -16.04
C SER A 110 -12.24 -2.04 -17.51
N VAL A 111 -11.05 -1.50 -17.76
CA VAL A 111 -10.53 -1.25 -19.12
C VAL A 111 -9.95 -2.52 -19.74
N HIS A 112 -9.30 -3.38 -18.95
CA HIS A 112 -8.56 -4.55 -19.43
C HIS A 112 -9.18 -5.90 -19.04
N GLY A 113 -10.23 -5.89 -18.23
CA GLY A 113 -10.95 -7.10 -17.82
C GLY A 113 -10.06 -8.16 -17.16
N ALA A 114 -10.25 -9.40 -17.58
CA ALA A 114 -9.55 -10.55 -17.00
C ALA A 114 -8.02 -10.58 -17.23
N ALA A 115 -7.49 -9.72 -18.07
CA ALA A 115 -6.04 -9.60 -18.29
C ALA A 115 -5.34 -8.87 -17.13
N MET A 116 -6.09 -8.17 -16.28
CA MET A 116 -5.56 -7.35 -15.20
C MET A 116 -6.41 -7.54 -13.95
N THR A 117 -5.98 -8.42 -13.05
CA THR A 117 -6.77 -8.91 -11.92
C THR A 117 -6.00 -8.92 -10.61
N GLY A 118 -6.73 -8.98 -9.50
CA GLY A 118 -6.20 -9.19 -8.18
C GLY A 118 -7.24 -9.68 -7.19
N ARG A 119 -6.80 -9.99 -5.98
CA ARG A 119 -7.66 -10.35 -4.84
C ARG A 119 -7.04 -9.93 -3.52
N ILE A 120 -7.90 -9.54 -2.59
CA ILE A 120 -7.54 -9.25 -1.21
C ILE A 120 -8.17 -10.32 -0.33
N VAL A 121 -7.35 -10.98 0.47
CA VAL A 121 -7.79 -11.96 1.48
C VAL A 121 -7.79 -11.24 2.82
N VAL A 122 -8.96 -11.09 3.43
CA VAL A 122 -9.15 -10.42 4.73
C VAL A 122 -9.42 -11.50 5.79
N GLN A 123 -8.61 -11.48 6.86
CA GLN A 123 -8.67 -12.47 7.95
C GLN A 123 -9.14 -11.85 9.26
#